data_c3c05b4783043140e8ce5c6c89ae3229
#
_entry.id   c3c05b4783043140e8ce5c6c89ae3229
#
_cell.length_a   1.000
_cell.length_b   1.000
_cell.length_c   1.000
_cell.angle_alpha   90.00
_cell.angle_beta   90.00
_cell.angle_gamma   90.00
#
_symmetry.space_group_name_H-M   'P 1'
#
loop_
_entity.id
_entity.type
_entity.pdbx_description
1 polymer ?
#
loop_
_entity_poly.entity_id
_entity_poly.type
_entity_poly.pdbx_seq_one_letter_code
_entity_poly.pdbx_strand_id
1 'polypeptide(L)'
;IYELDMKTGVPVIGLIDCAGMRLQEATDALAGFGQIYQMKAKASGVVPQISAIFGNCGGGVAVMAAMSDFTFMEQKEAKLFVNSPNTLEGNYTDKLDTASADFQKTASTVDFVIEGEAEVLAAVRELVSILPENNNSEAGSAECMDDLNRDVPDFAAEAADPAAALADLGDNNFFLEVKSGYAQEMVTGFLCFDGMTVGAVANRTKKYDEEGK
;
A
#
# COMPACT_ATOMS: atom_id res chain seq x y z
N ILE A 1 -0.23 -17.83 12.73
CA ILE A 1 0.65 -16.70 12.32
C ILE A 1 0.32 -15.51 13.19
N TYR A 2 -0.83 -14.84 13.06
CA TYR A 2 -1.20 -13.63 13.80
C TYR A 2 -0.97 -13.68 15.33
N GLU A 3 -1.27 -14.81 15.98
CA GLU A 3 -1.01 -14.97 17.43
C GLU A 3 0.49 -14.92 17.75
N LEU A 4 1.31 -15.42 16.86
CA LEU A 4 2.76 -15.36 17.01
C LEU A 4 3.27 -13.94 16.77
N ASP A 5 2.81 -13.30 15.68
CA ASP A 5 3.25 -11.96 15.28
C ASP A 5 2.89 -10.92 16.35
N MET A 6 1.68 -10.98 16.92
CA MET A 6 1.30 -10.12 18.05
C MET A 6 2.11 -10.38 19.33
N LYS A 7 2.62 -11.61 19.53
CA LYS A 7 3.50 -11.92 20.68
C LYS A 7 4.93 -11.44 20.45
N THR A 8 5.42 -11.54 19.23
CA THR A 8 6.77 -11.13 18.87
C THR A 8 6.86 -9.63 18.49
N GLY A 9 5.72 -9.01 18.18
CA GLY A 9 5.64 -7.61 17.80
C GLY A 9 6.23 -7.32 16.43
N VAL A 10 6.06 -8.21 15.45
CA VAL A 10 6.59 -8.07 14.09
C VAL A 10 5.48 -7.81 13.07
N PRO A 11 5.77 -7.10 11.96
CA PRO A 11 4.82 -6.87 10.87
C PRO A 11 4.32 -8.17 10.22
N VAL A 12 3.04 -8.18 9.79
CA VAL A 12 2.44 -9.28 9.03
C VAL A 12 2.38 -8.91 7.56
N ILE A 13 2.99 -9.72 6.71
CA ILE A 13 2.95 -9.55 5.25
C ILE A 13 2.19 -10.71 4.62
N GLY A 14 1.07 -10.42 3.96
CA GLY A 14 0.28 -11.38 3.18
C GLY A 14 0.64 -11.30 1.70
N LEU A 15 1.16 -12.38 1.12
CA LEU A 15 1.35 -12.52 -0.33
C LEU A 15 0.12 -13.24 -0.89
N ILE A 16 -0.65 -12.59 -1.76
CA ILE A 16 -2.00 -13.01 -2.12
C ILE A 16 -2.08 -13.40 -3.60
N ASP A 17 -2.50 -14.65 -3.84
CA ASP A 17 -3.04 -15.15 -5.09
C ASP A 17 -4.12 -16.18 -4.75
N CYS A 18 -5.37 -15.72 -4.60
CA CYS A 18 -6.48 -16.57 -4.18
C CYS A 18 -7.82 -16.00 -4.68
N ALA A 19 -8.49 -16.73 -5.54
CA ALA A 19 -9.79 -16.32 -6.12
C ALA A 19 -10.97 -16.36 -5.13
N GLY A 20 -10.77 -16.83 -3.90
CA GLY A 20 -11.80 -16.91 -2.88
C GLY A 20 -11.85 -18.26 -2.15
N MET A 21 -12.97 -18.53 -1.48
CA MET A 21 -13.13 -19.75 -0.70
C MET A 21 -13.48 -20.97 -1.56
N ARG A 22 -13.18 -22.15 -1.04
CA ARG A 22 -13.65 -23.43 -1.59
C ARG A 22 -15.13 -23.62 -1.26
N LEU A 23 -15.97 -23.56 -2.27
CA LEU A 23 -17.43 -23.69 -2.09
C LEU A 23 -17.84 -25.04 -1.52
N GLN A 24 -17.04 -26.09 -1.76
CA GLN A 24 -17.28 -27.43 -1.24
C GLN A 24 -17.18 -27.53 0.29
N GLU A 25 -16.41 -26.64 0.91
CA GLU A 25 -16.25 -26.57 2.37
C GLU A 25 -17.31 -25.72 3.07
N ALA A 26 -18.17 -25.04 2.29
CA ALA A 26 -19.36 -24.31 2.75
C ALA A 26 -19.12 -23.49 4.05
N THR A 27 -19.80 -23.87 5.14
CA THR A 27 -19.74 -23.16 6.42
C THR A 27 -18.37 -23.17 7.09
N ASP A 28 -17.56 -24.22 6.86
CA ASP A 28 -16.23 -24.33 7.46
C ASP A 28 -15.27 -23.32 6.82
N ALA A 29 -15.38 -23.09 5.49
CA ALA A 29 -14.63 -22.05 4.82
C ALA A 29 -15.01 -20.65 5.33
N LEU A 30 -16.31 -20.39 5.54
CA LEU A 30 -16.78 -19.13 6.11
C LEU A 30 -16.28 -18.91 7.54
N ALA A 31 -16.29 -19.96 8.37
CA ALA A 31 -15.75 -19.91 9.71
C ALA A 31 -14.24 -19.61 9.71
N GLY A 32 -13.48 -20.19 8.75
CA GLY A 32 -12.07 -19.90 8.54
C GLY A 32 -11.82 -18.41 8.21
N PHE A 33 -12.59 -17.84 7.30
CA PHE A 33 -12.50 -16.39 7.02
C PHE A 33 -12.84 -15.55 8.25
N GLY A 34 -13.88 -15.91 9.00
CA GLY A 34 -14.26 -15.24 10.25
C GLY A 34 -13.11 -15.19 11.26
N GLN A 35 -12.37 -16.30 11.40
CA GLN A 35 -11.17 -16.38 12.26
C GLN A 35 -10.06 -15.44 11.75
N ILE A 36 -9.80 -15.40 10.44
CA ILE A 36 -8.78 -14.51 9.86
C ILE A 36 -9.17 -13.05 10.13
N TYR A 37 -10.42 -12.65 9.85
CA TYR A 37 -10.88 -11.29 10.10
C TYR A 37 -10.79 -10.89 11.57
N GLN A 38 -11.15 -11.80 12.48
CA GLN A 38 -11.02 -11.56 13.91
C GLN A 38 -9.57 -11.30 14.31
N MET A 39 -8.63 -12.07 13.76
CA MET A 39 -7.21 -11.91 14.07
C MET A 39 -6.65 -10.63 13.46
N LYS A 40 -7.00 -10.30 12.21
CA LYS A 40 -6.63 -9.02 11.58
C LYS A 40 -7.15 -7.83 12.38
N ALA A 41 -8.40 -7.88 12.83
CA ALA A 41 -8.99 -6.82 13.65
C ALA A 41 -8.27 -6.66 15.01
N LYS A 42 -7.84 -7.77 15.64
CA LYS A 42 -7.05 -7.72 16.87
C LYS A 42 -5.63 -7.18 16.68
N ALA A 43 -5.03 -7.45 15.52
CA ALA A 43 -3.69 -6.98 15.18
C ALA A 43 -3.67 -5.52 14.70
N SER A 44 -4.83 -4.96 14.32
CA SER A 44 -4.96 -3.57 13.87
C SER A 44 -4.51 -2.60 14.97
N GLY A 45 -3.59 -1.69 14.61
CA GLY A 45 -2.98 -0.76 15.54
C GLY A 45 -1.98 -1.38 16.54
N VAL A 46 -1.68 -2.68 16.42
CA VAL A 46 -0.67 -3.38 17.23
C VAL A 46 0.59 -3.65 16.42
N VAL A 47 0.44 -4.29 15.26
CA VAL A 47 1.54 -4.54 14.31
C VAL A 47 1.12 -4.11 12.92
N PRO A 48 2.04 -3.63 12.07
CA PRO A 48 1.74 -3.31 10.67
C PRO A 48 1.26 -4.55 9.90
N GLN A 49 0.20 -4.37 9.13
CA GLN A 49 -0.38 -5.41 8.28
C GLN A 49 -0.31 -4.97 6.81
N ILE A 50 0.43 -5.70 6.00
CA ILE A 50 0.66 -5.40 4.59
C ILE A 50 0.09 -6.53 3.74
N SER A 51 -0.66 -6.21 2.70
CA SER A 51 -1.12 -7.16 1.69
C SER A 51 -0.47 -6.84 0.34
N ALA A 52 0.13 -7.85 -0.31
CA ALA A 52 0.67 -7.74 -1.65
C ALA A 52 -0.04 -8.75 -2.56
N ILE A 53 -0.73 -8.23 -3.58
CA ILE A 53 -1.59 -9.00 -4.49
C ILE A 53 -0.83 -9.22 -5.80
N PHE A 54 -0.58 -10.50 -6.14
CA PHE A 54 0.15 -10.90 -7.34
C PHE A 54 -0.73 -11.55 -8.41
N GLY A 55 -1.81 -12.18 -8.00
CA GLY A 55 -2.79 -12.80 -8.88
C GLY A 55 -4.20 -12.42 -8.46
N ASN A 56 -5.09 -13.39 -8.33
CA ASN A 56 -6.44 -13.12 -7.91
C ASN A 56 -6.52 -12.79 -6.41
N CYS A 57 -7.33 -11.81 -6.08
CA CYS A 57 -7.72 -11.49 -4.71
C CYS A 57 -9.25 -11.33 -4.70
N GLY A 58 -9.97 -12.44 -4.54
CA GLY A 58 -11.42 -12.51 -4.77
C GLY A 58 -12.24 -12.81 -3.52
N GLY A 59 -13.48 -12.30 -3.50
CA GLY A 59 -14.44 -12.60 -2.44
C GLY A 59 -13.97 -12.19 -1.05
N GLY A 60 -14.00 -13.13 -0.10
CA GLY A 60 -13.57 -12.87 1.28
C GLY A 60 -12.08 -12.49 1.43
N VAL A 61 -11.23 -12.92 0.49
CA VAL A 61 -9.81 -12.53 0.51
C VAL A 61 -9.65 -11.04 0.18
N ALA A 62 -10.50 -10.47 -0.68
CA ALA A 62 -10.50 -9.04 -0.96
C ALA A 62 -10.84 -8.22 0.30
N VAL A 63 -11.78 -8.69 1.12
CA VAL A 63 -12.07 -8.06 2.42
C VAL A 63 -10.85 -8.14 3.35
N MET A 64 -10.16 -9.28 3.36
CA MET A 64 -8.94 -9.45 4.14
C MET A 64 -7.84 -8.48 3.70
N ALA A 65 -7.66 -8.26 2.40
CA ALA A 65 -6.71 -7.28 1.87
C ALA A 65 -7.10 -5.86 2.28
N ALA A 66 -8.37 -5.49 2.19
CA ALA A 66 -8.89 -4.18 2.60
C ALA A 66 -8.77 -3.89 4.11
N MET A 67 -8.58 -4.92 4.94
CA MET A 67 -8.31 -4.77 6.39
C MET A 67 -6.82 -4.56 6.70
N SER A 68 -5.96 -4.48 5.72
CA SER A 68 -4.52 -4.20 5.90
C SER A 68 -4.27 -2.70 6.00
N ASP A 69 -3.16 -2.32 6.62
CA ASP A 69 -2.73 -0.92 6.71
C ASP A 69 -2.23 -0.42 5.36
N PHE A 70 -1.57 -1.32 4.59
CA PHE A 70 -1.09 -1.03 3.23
C PHE A 70 -1.39 -2.19 2.29
N THR A 71 -1.79 -1.86 1.06
CA THR A 71 -2.08 -2.82 0.00
C THR A 71 -1.28 -2.50 -1.26
N PHE A 72 -0.47 -3.46 -1.67
CA PHE A 72 0.27 -3.46 -2.94
C PHE A 72 -0.45 -4.34 -3.96
N MET A 73 -0.39 -3.96 -5.23
CA MET A 73 -0.98 -4.73 -6.31
C MET A 73 -0.03 -4.75 -7.51
N GLU A 74 0.26 -5.96 -8.01
CA GLU A 74 1.00 -6.10 -9.27
C GLU A 74 0.12 -5.60 -10.43
N GLN A 75 0.69 -4.82 -11.34
CA GLN A 75 -0.08 -4.03 -12.31
C GLN A 75 -0.77 -4.87 -13.38
N LYS A 76 -0.14 -5.93 -13.89
CA LYS A 76 -0.61 -6.66 -15.08
C LYS A 76 -1.50 -7.84 -14.75
N GLU A 77 -1.08 -8.66 -13.80
CA GLU A 77 -1.69 -9.97 -13.53
C GLU A 77 -2.67 -9.93 -12.35
N ALA A 78 -2.46 -9.00 -11.40
CA ALA A 78 -3.28 -8.97 -10.20
C ALA A 78 -4.71 -8.48 -10.46
N LYS A 79 -5.67 -9.10 -9.77
CA LYS A 79 -7.09 -8.76 -9.83
C LYS A 79 -7.68 -8.68 -8.42
N LEU A 80 -8.34 -7.57 -8.10
CA LEU A 80 -8.99 -7.36 -6.82
C LEU A 80 -10.50 -7.18 -7.01
N PHE A 81 -11.30 -8.07 -6.42
CA PHE A 81 -12.75 -8.05 -6.56
C PHE A 81 -13.46 -8.77 -5.40
N VAL A 82 -14.61 -8.26 -4.97
CA VAL A 82 -15.49 -8.97 -4.03
C VAL A 82 -16.43 -9.90 -4.80
N ASN A 83 -17.13 -9.37 -5.79
CA ASN A 83 -17.94 -10.15 -6.73
C ASN A 83 -17.17 -10.31 -8.05
N SER A 84 -17.37 -11.47 -8.70
CA SER A 84 -16.73 -11.69 -10.00
C SER A 84 -16.98 -10.52 -10.94
N PRO A 85 -15.95 -9.98 -11.61
CA PRO A 85 -16.11 -8.88 -12.56
C PRO A 85 -17.17 -9.15 -13.64
N ASN A 86 -17.31 -10.42 -14.01
CA ASN A 86 -18.30 -10.85 -15.00
C ASN A 86 -19.76 -10.75 -14.55
N THR A 87 -20.04 -10.48 -13.30
CA THR A 87 -21.40 -10.30 -12.77
C THR A 87 -21.82 -8.83 -12.69
N LEU A 88 -20.93 -7.91 -12.95
CA LEU A 88 -21.18 -6.47 -12.89
C LEU A 88 -21.62 -5.95 -14.25
N GLU A 89 -22.79 -5.33 -14.33
CA GLU A 89 -23.37 -4.82 -15.58
C GLU A 89 -22.45 -3.83 -16.30
N GLY A 90 -21.80 -2.91 -15.58
CA GLY A 90 -20.87 -1.95 -16.14
C GLY A 90 -19.67 -2.58 -16.85
N ASN A 91 -19.23 -3.76 -16.43
CA ASN A 91 -18.11 -4.45 -17.07
C ASN A 91 -18.53 -5.01 -18.46
N TYR A 92 -19.83 -5.31 -18.65
CA TYR A 92 -20.34 -5.75 -19.96
C TYR A 92 -20.63 -4.58 -20.90
N THR A 93 -21.30 -3.53 -20.40
CA THR A 93 -21.76 -2.41 -21.23
C THR A 93 -20.61 -1.48 -21.58
N ASP A 94 -19.76 -1.15 -20.63
CA ASP A 94 -18.72 -0.13 -20.77
C ASP A 94 -17.33 -0.74 -20.97
N LYS A 95 -17.22 -2.08 -20.96
CA LYS A 95 -15.95 -2.84 -21.06
C LYS A 95 -14.92 -2.43 -20.00
N LEU A 96 -15.40 -2.05 -18.83
CA LEU A 96 -14.55 -1.72 -17.70
C LEU A 96 -14.02 -3.00 -17.04
N ASP A 97 -12.73 -3.04 -16.75
CA ASP A 97 -12.15 -4.06 -15.88
C ASP A 97 -12.01 -3.51 -14.45
N THR A 98 -13.12 -3.54 -13.71
CA THR A 98 -13.16 -3.04 -12.33
C THR A 98 -12.29 -3.82 -11.34
N ALA A 99 -11.76 -4.98 -11.74
CA ALA A 99 -10.82 -5.75 -10.94
C ALA A 99 -9.36 -5.42 -11.24
N SER A 100 -9.08 -4.66 -12.29
CA SER A 100 -7.72 -4.32 -12.71
C SER A 100 -7.02 -3.40 -11.71
N ALA A 101 -5.70 -3.48 -11.66
CA ALA A 101 -4.88 -2.63 -10.80
C ALA A 101 -5.07 -1.13 -11.12
N ASP A 102 -5.18 -0.77 -12.40
CA ASP A 102 -5.40 0.63 -12.81
C ASP A 102 -6.74 1.17 -12.31
N PHE A 103 -7.81 0.37 -12.37
CA PHE A 103 -9.09 0.76 -11.80
C PHE A 103 -9.01 0.89 -10.27
N GLN A 104 -8.41 -0.08 -9.60
CA GLN A 104 -8.29 -0.09 -8.14
C GLN A 104 -7.42 1.06 -7.62
N LYS A 105 -6.39 1.45 -8.38
CA LYS A 105 -5.55 2.62 -8.11
C LYS A 105 -6.39 3.91 -8.10
N THR A 106 -7.21 4.11 -9.12
CA THR A 106 -8.07 5.31 -9.23
C THR A 106 -9.24 5.30 -8.25
N ALA A 107 -9.68 4.12 -7.80
CA ALA A 107 -10.72 3.95 -6.79
C ALA A 107 -10.20 4.07 -5.34
N SER A 108 -8.88 4.26 -5.13
CA SER A 108 -8.25 4.34 -3.80
C SER A 108 -8.33 3.08 -2.95
N THR A 109 -8.61 1.94 -3.54
CA THR A 109 -8.72 0.66 -2.80
C THR A 109 -7.37 0.01 -2.55
N VAL A 110 -6.33 0.40 -3.31
CA VAL A 110 -4.95 -0.02 -3.13
C VAL A 110 -4.04 1.19 -2.97
N ASP A 111 -2.95 1.02 -2.24
CA ASP A 111 -2.01 2.10 -1.93
C ASP A 111 -0.91 2.22 -2.97
N PHE A 112 -0.45 1.07 -3.49
CA PHE A 112 0.65 0.99 -4.44
C PHE A 112 0.29 0.04 -5.59
N VAL A 113 0.49 0.51 -6.83
CA VAL A 113 0.40 -0.31 -8.04
C VAL A 113 1.75 -0.27 -8.74
N ILE A 114 2.37 -1.44 -8.90
CA ILE A 114 3.75 -1.58 -9.36
C ILE A 114 3.81 -2.70 -10.39
N GLU A 115 4.50 -2.47 -11.50
CA GLU A 115 4.73 -3.48 -12.53
C GLU A 115 5.86 -4.43 -12.10
N GLY A 116 5.56 -5.73 -12.08
CA GLY A 116 6.51 -6.79 -11.78
C GLY A 116 6.50 -7.27 -10.33
N GLU A 117 6.54 -8.59 -10.14
CA GLU A 117 6.51 -9.22 -8.81
C GLU A 117 7.73 -8.86 -7.97
N ALA A 118 8.91 -8.82 -8.59
CA ALA A 118 10.16 -8.50 -7.89
C ALA A 118 10.16 -7.06 -7.39
N GLU A 119 9.63 -6.14 -8.18
CA GLU A 119 9.51 -4.72 -7.88
C GLU A 119 8.48 -4.48 -6.76
N VAL A 120 7.35 -5.21 -6.77
CA VAL A 120 6.38 -5.20 -5.65
C VAL A 120 7.05 -5.67 -4.35
N LEU A 121 7.80 -6.78 -4.39
CA LEU A 121 8.52 -7.28 -3.21
C LEU A 121 9.60 -6.32 -2.72
N ALA A 122 10.30 -5.64 -3.63
CA ALA A 122 11.27 -4.62 -3.27
C ALA A 122 10.60 -3.42 -2.57
N ALA A 123 9.46 -2.94 -3.09
CA ALA A 123 8.70 -1.84 -2.50
C ALA A 123 8.08 -2.22 -1.14
N VAL A 124 7.58 -3.45 -0.97
CA VAL A 124 7.14 -3.95 0.34
C VAL A 124 8.29 -3.93 1.34
N ARG A 125 9.49 -4.37 0.93
CA ARG A 125 10.68 -4.36 1.77
C ARG A 125 11.09 -2.94 2.14
N GLU A 126 11.03 -2.00 1.20
CA GLU A 126 11.30 -0.59 1.43
C GLU A 126 10.33 0.00 2.47
N LEU A 127 9.01 -0.22 2.30
CA LEU A 127 8.01 0.23 3.27
C LEU A 127 8.28 -0.36 4.67
N VAL A 128 8.55 -1.65 4.77
CA VAL A 128 8.84 -2.30 6.07
C VAL A 128 10.09 -1.71 6.73
N SER A 129 11.10 -1.29 5.94
CA SER A 129 12.34 -0.73 6.49
C SER A 129 12.16 0.63 7.17
N ILE A 130 11.09 1.35 6.84
CA ILE A 130 10.79 2.67 7.42
C ILE A 130 9.66 2.64 8.45
N LEU A 131 8.85 1.58 8.50
CA LEU A 131 7.77 1.45 9.49
C LEU A 131 8.32 0.99 10.85
N PRO A 132 7.68 1.41 11.97
CA PRO A 132 7.95 0.80 13.26
C PRO A 132 7.53 -0.68 13.25
N GLU A 133 8.22 -1.52 14.01
CA GLU A 133 7.87 -2.95 14.09
C GLU A 133 6.48 -3.17 14.71
N ASN A 134 6.12 -2.36 15.69
CA ASN A 134 4.84 -2.42 16.41
C ASN A 134 4.56 -1.11 17.13
N ASN A 135 3.38 -1.00 17.76
CA ASN A 135 2.94 0.20 18.46
C ASN A 135 3.69 0.52 19.77
N ASN A 136 4.54 -0.38 20.25
CA ASN A 136 5.39 -0.17 21.42
C ASN A 136 6.87 0.08 21.05
N SER A 137 7.24 -0.16 19.77
CA SER A 137 8.59 0.17 19.32
C SER A 137 8.75 1.69 19.22
N GLU A 138 9.91 2.19 19.59
CA GLU A 138 10.27 3.57 19.27
C GLU A 138 10.27 3.74 17.75
N ALA A 139 9.94 4.94 17.27
CA ALA A 139 10.03 5.24 15.85
C ALA A 139 11.41 4.83 15.36
N GLY A 140 11.45 3.97 14.33
CA GLY A 140 12.70 3.39 13.84
C GLY A 140 13.69 4.51 13.55
N SER A 141 14.83 4.48 14.18
CA SER A 141 15.97 5.31 13.81
C SER A 141 16.92 4.43 13.01
N ALA A 142 16.85 4.53 11.69
CA ALA A 142 17.90 4.02 10.83
C ALA A 142 19.14 4.91 10.96
N GLU A 143 20.32 4.36 10.76
CA GLU A 143 21.53 5.15 10.70
C GLU A 143 21.46 6.10 9.49
N CYS A 144 21.41 7.41 9.73
CA CYS A 144 21.37 8.40 8.67
C CYS A 144 22.81 8.63 8.15
N MET A 145 23.00 8.44 6.85
CA MET A 145 24.28 8.69 6.17
C MET A 145 24.25 9.99 5.34
N ASP A 146 23.17 10.77 5.42
CA ASP A 146 23.01 12.02 4.70
C ASP A 146 23.76 13.17 5.40
N ASP A 147 24.13 14.19 4.64
CA ASP A 147 24.64 15.46 5.20
C ASP A 147 23.46 16.32 5.65
N LEU A 148 23.18 16.32 6.94
CA LEU A 148 22.08 17.08 7.55
C LEU A 148 22.23 18.63 7.38
N ASN A 149 23.39 19.10 6.90
CA ASN A 149 23.63 20.52 6.59
C ASN A 149 23.63 20.81 5.09
N ARG A 150 23.22 19.86 4.26
CA ARG A 150 23.14 20.11 2.81
C ARG A 150 22.12 21.18 2.49
N ASP A 151 22.42 22.00 1.51
CA ASP A 151 21.47 22.99 0.98
C ASP A 151 20.40 22.27 0.13
N VAL A 152 19.17 22.81 0.15
CA VAL A 152 18.05 22.37 -0.70
C VAL A 152 17.62 23.54 -1.59
N PRO A 153 18.44 23.87 -2.64
CA PRO A 153 18.26 25.11 -3.41
C PRO A 153 16.99 25.11 -4.27
N ASP A 154 16.55 23.94 -4.72
CA ASP A 154 15.44 23.81 -5.68
C ASP A 154 14.06 23.69 -5.01
N PHE A 155 14.01 23.59 -3.69
CA PHE A 155 12.78 23.41 -2.92
C PHE A 155 11.65 24.38 -3.31
N ALA A 156 11.97 25.67 -3.48
CA ALA A 156 10.99 26.67 -3.85
C ALA A 156 10.50 26.53 -5.31
N ALA A 157 11.34 26.05 -6.22
CA ALA A 157 10.98 25.78 -7.60
C ALA A 157 10.09 24.54 -7.74
N GLU A 158 10.28 23.59 -6.86
CA GLU A 158 9.54 22.31 -6.82
C GLU A 158 8.25 22.37 -6.00
N ALA A 159 7.97 23.48 -5.32
CA ALA A 159 6.78 23.65 -4.49
C ALA A 159 5.45 23.42 -5.23
N ALA A 160 5.44 23.48 -6.57
CA ALA A 160 4.27 23.14 -7.38
C ALA A 160 3.99 21.63 -7.45
N ASP A 161 5.03 20.80 -7.31
CA ASP A 161 4.96 19.35 -7.13
C ASP A 161 5.64 18.97 -5.81
N PRO A 162 4.89 18.95 -4.71
CA PRO A 162 5.46 18.72 -3.39
C PRO A 162 6.07 17.32 -3.19
N ALA A 163 5.82 16.36 -4.07
CA ALA A 163 6.48 15.06 -3.98
C ALA A 163 7.99 15.19 -4.22
N ALA A 164 8.40 15.98 -5.23
CA ALA A 164 9.81 16.28 -5.48
C ALA A 164 10.42 17.11 -4.32
N ALA A 165 9.73 18.17 -3.89
CA ALA A 165 10.18 18.99 -2.77
C ALA A 165 10.32 18.21 -1.45
N LEU A 166 9.43 17.25 -1.19
CA LEU A 166 9.50 16.37 -0.01
C LEU A 166 10.64 15.36 -0.12
N ALA A 167 10.91 14.86 -1.34
CA ALA A 167 12.08 14.01 -1.57
C ALA A 167 13.37 14.78 -1.29
N ASP A 168 13.50 16.00 -1.80
CA ASP A 168 14.67 16.85 -1.56
C ASP A 168 14.89 17.19 -0.09
N LEU A 169 13.81 17.27 0.70
CA LEU A 169 13.91 17.49 2.14
C LEU A 169 14.32 16.23 2.90
N GLY A 170 13.90 15.06 2.42
CA GLY A 170 14.13 13.78 3.09
C GLY A 170 15.59 13.32 3.00
N ASP A 171 16.00 12.50 3.96
CA ASP A 171 17.30 11.85 3.96
C ASP A 171 17.54 11.11 2.63
N ASN A 172 18.71 11.29 2.03
CA ASN A 172 19.10 10.67 0.76
C ASN A 172 18.11 10.93 -0.40
N ASN A 173 17.38 12.05 -0.38
CA ASN A 173 16.33 12.41 -1.33
C ASN A 173 15.20 11.36 -1.40
N PHE A 174 14.85 10.76 -0.28
CA PHE A 174 13.84 9.72 -0.17
C PHE A 174 12.46 10.28 0.17
N PHE A 175 11.47 9.93 -0.65
CA PHE A 175 10.06 10.12 -0.37
C PHE A 175 9.23 8.97 -0.96
N LEU A 176 8.48 8.27 -0.13
CA LEU A 176 7.57 7.20 -0.53
C LEU A 176 6.14 7.74 -0.60
N GLU A 177 5.68 8.09 -1.80
CA GLU A 177 4.30 8.57 -2.03
C GLU A 177 3.31 7.42 -1.95
N VAL A 178 2.28 7.55 -1.09
CA VAL A 178 1.18 6.60 -0.92
C VAL A 178 -0.03 7.08 -1.71
N LYS A 179 -0.73 6.18 -2.43
CA LYS A 179 -1.93 6.47 -3.24
C LYS A 179 -1.71 7.52 -4.34
N SER A 180 -0.55 7.51 -4.97
CA SER A 180 -0.16 8.47 -6.02
C SER A 180 -1.14 8.55 -7.21
N GLY A 181 -1.99 7.55 -7.42
CA GLY A 181 -2.99 7.51 -8.49
C GLY A 181 -4.38 8.02 -8.09
N TYR A 182 -4.60 8.38 -6.82
CA TYR A 182 -5.88 8.85 -6.31
C TYR A 182 -5.77 10.25 -5.73
N ALA A 183 -6.78 11.11 -6.01
CA ALA A 183 -6.83 12.49 -5.49
C ALA A 183 -5.48 13.22 -5.66
N GLN A 184 -4.96 13.22 -6.90
CA GLN A 184 -3.61 13.69 -7.24
C GLN A 184 -3.31 15.15 -6.86
N GLU A 185 -4.33 15.93 -6.50
CA GLU A 185 -4.21 17.25 -5.89
C GLU A 185 -3.61 17.23 -4.48
N MET A 186 -3.54 16.06 -3.86
CA MET A 186 -2.90 15.84 -2.57
C MET A 186 -1.75 14.86 -2.72
N VAL A 187 -0.69 15.11 -1.99
CA VAL A 187 0.46 14.20 -1.84
C VAL A 187 0.48 13.71 -0.40
N THR A 188 0.50 12.41 -0.23
CA THR A 188 0.63 11.78 1.08
C THR A 188 1.74 10.73 1.03
N GLY A 189 2.56 10.63 2.05
CA GLY A 189 3.65 9.66 2.03
C GLY A 189 4.55 9.74 3.24
N PHE A 190 5.69 9.10 3.13
CA PHE A 190 6.70 9.01 4.17
C PHE A 190 8.05 9.50 3.65
N LEU A 191 8.77 10.20 4.51
CA LEU A 191 10.19 10.56 4.33
C LEU A 191 10.91 10.33 5.67
N CYS A 192 12.22 10.41 5.64
CA CYS A 192 13.02 10.29 6.85
C CYS A 192 13.77 11.59 7.12
N PHE A 193 13.94 11.94 8.40
CA PHE A 193 14.80 13.00 8.87
C PHE A 193 15.72 12.45 9.96
N ASP A 194 17.01 12.47 9.73
CA ASP A 194 18.02 11.88 10.62
C ASP A 194 17.67 10.44 11.01
N GLY A 195 17.24 9.66 10.00
CA GLY A 195 16.81 8.27 10.14
C GLY A 195 15.42 8.09 10.77
N MET A 196 14.76 9.13 11.21
CA MET A 196 13.42 9.05 11.80
C MET A 196 12.33 9.19 10.73
N THR A 197 11.43 8.23 10.65
CA THR A 197 10.31 8.25 9.70
C THR A 197 9.25 9.28 10.09
N VAL A 198 8.86 10.11 9.12
CA VAL A 198 7.86 11.15 9.25
C VAL A 198 6.81 11.01 8.16
N GLY A 199 5.52 11.08 8.54
CA GLY A 199 4.42 11.18 7.59
C GLY A 199 4.28 12.62 7.06
N ALA A 200 4.10 12.76 5.75
CA ALA A 200 3.91 14.04 5.09
C ALA A 200 2.55 14.10 4.38
N VAL A 201 1.92 15.27 4.43
CA VAL A 201 0.72 15.62 3.66
C VAL A 201 0.91 17.00 3.07
N ALA A 202 0.76 17.11 1.76
CA ALA A 202 0.90 18.39 1.05
C ALA A 202 -0.13 18.51 -0.08
N ASN A 203 -0.46 19.72 -0.48
CA ASN A 203 -1.30 19.97 -1.65
C ASN A 203 -0.45 20.19 -2.90
N ARG A 204 -0.84 19.53 -4.00
CA ARG A 204 -0.21 19.68 -5.32
C ARG A 204 -1.01 20.66 -6.17
N THR A 205 -0.35 21.67 -6.72
CA THR A 205 -0.95 22.63 -7.63
C THR A 205 -0.69 22.28 -9.10
N LYS A 206 0.40 21.54 -9.38
CA LYS A 206 0.75 21.07 -10.70
C LYS A 206 0.28 19.63 -10.86
N LYS A 207 -0.69 19.41 -11.76
CA LYS A 207 -1.13 18.07 -12.14
C LYS A 207 -0.45 17.70 -13.45
N TYR A 208 0.01 16.46 -13.52
CA TYR A 208 0.51 15.88 -14.76
C TYR A 208 -0.62 15.05 -15.37
N ASP A 209 -0.83 15.21 -16.70
CA ASP A 209 -1.69 14.29 -17.43
C ASP A 209 -0.98 12.94 -17.69
N GLU A 210 -1.69 11.99 -18.35
CA GLU A 210 -1.13 10.68 -18.68
C GLU A 210 0.12 10.77 -19.60
N GLU A 211 0.37 11.92 -20.21
CA GLU A 211 1.54 12.20 -21.06
C GLU A 211 2.68 12.91 -20.28
N GLY A 212 2.51 13.15 -18.98
CA GLY A 212 3.49 13.82 -18.14
C GLY A 212 3.63 15.32 -18.40
N LYS A 213 2.57 15.95 -18.89
CA LYS A 213 2.51 17.39 -19.16
C LYS A 213 1.67 18.12 -18.15
#